data_a999559f71314e94220e8b44972799ed
#
_entry.id   a999559f71314e94220e8b44972799ed
#
_cell.length_a   1.000
_cell.length_b   1.000
_cell.length_c   1.000
_cell.angle_alpha   90.00
_cell.angle_beta   90.00
_cell.angle_gamma   90.00
#
_symmetry.space_group_name_H-M   'P 1'
#
loop_
_entity.id
_entity.type
_entity.pdbx_description
1 polymer ?
#
loop_
_entity_poly.entity_id
_entity_poly.type
_entity_poly.pdbx_seq_one_letter_code
_entity_poly.pdbx_strand_id
1 'polypeptide(L)'
;MPWLDCFTAPCKGGCPIEQDIPEYVELVRKGLYGPALKLITEKNPLPFLTGTICAHRCQTKCSRNFYDESVRIRDTKLVAAYHGYEALMASIQKPAKVSGKKAAIIGGGPTGIAAAYFLGRAGVETTIFEREQCLGGVPRHVIPAFRITNEAIQKDIALMEKYGVEVRCGAPAPSVAELKAMGYTHILYAVGAWKPGQLGIPGDVAGAIQWMKGVKAGNISVGGNVAVVGAGNTAMDAARLAKRSGAQHVTIVYRRTRKYMPADEHELALALADGVTFAELCAPVEQKDGVLRCEKMKLGEADASGRRSPVATGEYVDIPCDLVISAVGEQVDSALLTSNGVEVDGKGRPAFRTNVEGVYAAGDARRGPATVVEGIADAAQFAEAVIGAPHTYDIPQQAYITKADAIAKKGILQMSGCTACEGERCLQCSTVCENCADSCPNRANVVIAMADGSHQILHVDKMCNECGNCTQFCPYHSEPCHDKFTLFQTAEDMADSHNAGVLFLGGDRVKVRTFGEPKEYDLSGSNDLPAELEKLIVTVRDRYAYLFA
;
A
#
# COMPACT_ATOMS: atom_id res chain seq x y z
N MET A 1 10.65 16.56 -11.33
CA MET A 1 9.79 17.45 -12.18
C MET A 1 8.67 16.57 -12.73
N PRO A 2 7.39 16.91 -12.54
CA PRO A 2 6.28 16.02 -12.88
C PRO A 2 6.26 15.59 -14.37
N TRP A 3 6.71 16.45 -15.28
CA TRP A 3 6.74 16.14 -16.72
C TRP A 3 7.81 15.12 -17.12
N LEU A 4 8.81 14.87 -16.27
CA LEU A 4 9.89 13.90 -16.49
C LEU A 4 9.69 12.59 -15.73
N ASP A 5 8.81 12.56 -14.73
CA ASP A 5 8.65 11.47 -13.74
C ASP A 5 7.69 10.37 -14.21
N CYS A 6 7.83 9.81 -15.40
CA CYS A 6 6.91 8.73 -15.79
C CYS A 6 7.56 7.34 -15.90
N PHE A 7 8.78 7.16 -15.49
CA PHE A 7 9.47 5.86 -15.53
C PHE A 7 9.50 5.13 -14.18
N THR A 8 8.76 5.62 -13.18
CA THR A 8 8.45 4.83 -11.99
C THR A 8 7.36 3.84 -12.34
N ALA A 9 7.61 2.55 -12.11
CA ALA A 9 6.61 1.53 -12.41
C ALA A 9 5.29 1.82 -11.68
N PRO A 10 4.12 1.72 -12.35
CA PRO A 10 2.81 2.01 -11.72
C PRO A 10 2.53 1.18 -10.47
N CYS A 11 3.00 -0.06 -10.46
CA CYS A 11 2.92 -0.93 -9.28
C CYS A 11 3.74 -0.40 -8.09
N LYS A 12 4.88 0.25 -8.33
CA LYS A 12 5.68 0.92 -7.29
C LYS A 12 4.91 2.11 -6.73
N GLY A 13 4.40 3.02 -7.58
CA GLY A 13 3.57 4.14 -7.16
C GLY A 13 2.23 3.73 -6.51
N GLY A 14 1.71 2.54 -6.84
CA GLY A 14 0.52 1.96 -6.20
C GLY A 14 0.79 1.30 -4.84
N CYS A 15 2.05 1.17 -4.43
CA CYS A 15 2.46 0.59 -3.16
C CYS A 15 2.71 1.69 -2.11
N PRO A 16 2.05 1.69 -0.94
CA PRO A 16 2.26 2.72 0.09
C PRO A 16 3.70 2.86 0.60
N ILE A 17 4.55 1.86 0.38
CA ILE A 17 5.98 1.87 0.73
C ILE A 17 6.88 1.86 -0.51
N GLU A 18 6.33 2.13 -1.68
CA GLU A 18 7.06 2.25 -2.95
C GLU A 18 8.07 1.11 -3.19
N GLN A 19 7.63 -0.15 -3.00
CA GLN A 19 8.46 -1.33 -3.20
C GLN A 19 9.03 -1.39 -4.62
N ASP A 20 10.27 -1.78 -4.75
CA ASP A 20 10.97 -1.94 -6.04
C ASP A 20 10.54 -3.24 -6.71
N ILE A 21 9.27 -3.23 -7.17
CA ILE A 21 8.55 -4.42 -7.61
C ILE A 21 9.14 -5.02 -8.88
N PRO A 22 9.37 -4.27 -9.96
CA PRO A 22 9.98 -4.84 -11.17
C PRO A 22 11.32 -5.51 -10.88
N GLU A 23 12.11 -4.90 -10.04
CA GLU A 23 13.46 -5.33 -9.68
C GLU A 23 13.43 -6.65 -8.90
N TYR A 24 12.63 -6.77 -7.83
CA TYR A 24 12.59 -8.05 -7.11
C TYR A 24 11.86 -9.16 -7.88
N VAL A 25 10.90 -8.82 -8.74
CA VAL A 25 10.25 -9.80 -9.62
C VAL A 25 11.26 -10.38 -10.62
N GLU A 26 12.16 -9.55 -11.15
CA GLU A 26 13.23 -10.00 -12.04
C GLU A 26 14.26 -10.88 -11.29
N LEU A 27 14.63 -10.52 -10.06
CA LEU A 27 15.51 -11.35 -9.24
C LEU A 27 14.90 -12.72 -8.95
N VAL A 28 13.59 -12.77 -8.64
CA VAL A 28 12.85 -14.04 -8.46
C VAL A 28 12.86 -14.86 -9.75
N ARG A 29 12.61 -14.24 -10.90
CA ARG A 29 12.68 -14.90 -12.22
C ARG A 29 14.04 -15.57 -12.46
N LYS A 30 15.11 -14.90 -12.05
CA LYS A 30 16.49 -15.42 -12.14
C LYS A 30 16.86 -16.43 -11.07
N GLY A 31 15.93 -16.79 -10.15
CA GLY A 31 16.21 -17.70 -9.02
C GLY A 31 17.08 -17.07 -7.93
N LEU A 32 17.29 -15.76 -7.97
CA LEU A 32 18.12 -15.02 -7.00
C LEU A 32 17.27 -14.59 -5.79
N TYR A 33 16.71 -15.57 -5.07
CA TYR A 33 15.75 -15.34 -3.98
C TYR A 33 16.35 -14.57 -2.79
N GLY A 34 17.60 -14.82 -2.42
CA GLY A 34 18.29 -14.09 -1.36
C GLY A 34 18.41 -12.59 -1.65
N PRO A 35 18.99 -12.19 -2.78
CA PRO A 35 19.00 -10.79 -3.25
C PRO A 35 17.60 -10.18 -3.39
N ALA A 36 16.62 -10.95 -3.89
CA ALA A 36 15.23 -10.49 -3.99
C ALA A 36 14.64 -10.16 -2.62
N LEU A 37 14.80 -11.06 -1.64
CA LEU A 37 14.28 -10.85 -0.29
C LEU A 37 15.01 -9.71 0.42
N LYS A 38 16.33 -9.59 0.23
CA LYS A 38 17.10 -8.46 0.76
C LYS A 38 16.55 -7.13 0.23
N LEU A 39 16.31 -7.01 -1.08
CA LEU A 39 15.71 -5.82 -1.69
C LEU A 39 14.31 -5.54 -1.14
N ILE A 40 13.48 -6.57 -1.00
CA ILE A 40 12.14 -6.44 -0.41
C ILE A 40 12.22 -5.87 1.01
N THR A 41 13.11 -6.41 1.85
CA THR A 41 13.20 -6.04 3.27
C THR A 41 13.85 -4.68 3.52
N GLU A 42 14.42 -4.06 2.51
CA GLU A 42 14.84 -2.65 2.60
C GLU A 42 13.66 -1.71 2.94
N LYS A 43 12.48 -1.98 2.37
CA LYS A 43 11.25 -1.19 2.57
C LYS A 43 10.13 -1.95 3.27
N ASN A 44 10.19 -3.27 3.30
CA ASN A 44 9.13 -4.13 3.82
C ASN A 44 9.68 -5.20 4.75
N PRO A 45 9.79 -4.91 6.06
CA PRO A 45 10.36 -5.85 7.03
C PRO A 45 9.45 -7.03 7.38
N LEU A 46 8.24 -7.09 6.80
CA LEU A 46 7.23 -8.12 7.05
C LEU A 46 6.88 -8.89 5.76
N PRO A 47 7.86 -9.53 5.09
CA PRO A 47 7.65 -10.14 3.77
C PRO A 47 6.69 -11.33 3.81
N PHE A 48 6.67 -12.14 4.86
CA PHE A 48 5.73 -13.26 5.00
C PHE A 48 4.31 -12.76 5.23
N LEU A 49 4.13 -11.83 6.17
CA LEU A 49 2.83 -11.24 6.47
C LEU A 49 2.24 -10.55 5.22
N THR A 50 2.99 -9.68 4.59
CA THR A 50 2.52 -8.94 3.42
C THR A 50 2.50 -9.80 2.14
N GLY A 51 3.27 -10.87 2.06
CA GLY A 51 3.19 -11.87 1.01
C GLY A 51 1.90 -12.69 1.07
N THR A 52 1.30 -12.78 2.25
CA THR A 52 0.10 -13.59 2.50
C THR A 52 -1.18 -12.77 2.50
N ILE A 53 -1.23 -11.64 3.25
CA ILE A 53 -2.49 -10.91 3.48
C ILE A 53 -2.49 -9.44 3.02
N CYS A 54 -1.50 -9.00 2.25
CA CYS A 54 -1.51 -7.66 1.68
C CYS A 54 -2.70 -7.47 0.72
N ALA A 55 -3.35 -6.31 0.78
CA ALA A 55 -4.43 -5.92 -0.13
C ALA A 55 -3.97 -5.68 -1.58
N HIS A 56 -2.72 -5.91 -1.91
CA HIS A 56 -2.06 -5.88 -3.23
C HIS A 56 -2.51 -4.76 -4.19
N ARG A 57 -2.69 -3.54 -3.70
CA ARG A 57 -3.03 -2.35 -4.52
C ARG A 57 -2.07 -2.14 -5.70
N CYS A 58 -0.83 -2.60 -5.59
CA CYS A 58 0.13 -2.61 -6.69
C CYS A 58 -0.37 -3.41 -7.90
N GLN A 59 -1.10 -4.50 -7.70
CA GLN A 59 -1.65 -5.32 -8.78
C GLN A 59 -2.77 -4.60 -9.54
N THR A 60 -3.58 -3.78 -8.87
CA THR A 60 -4.62 -2.98 -9.55
C THR A 60 -4.02 -1.87 -10.44
N LYS A 61 -2.77 -1.49 -10.18
CA LYS A 61 -2.03 -0.49 -10.98
C LYS A 61 -1.07 -1.12 -11.99
N CYS A 62 -1.03 -2.44 -12.08
CA CYS A 62 -0.13 -3.13 -13.01
C CYS A 62 -0.53 -2.86 -14.46
N SER A 63 0.42 -2.41 -15.30
CA SER A 63 0.19 -2.16 -16.73
C SER A 63 -0.28 -3.40 -17.50
N ARG A 64 0.00 -4.61 -16.98
CA ARG A 64 -0.50 -5.86 -17.57
C ARG A 64 -2.04 -5.94 -17.61
N ASN A 65 -2.74 -5.22 -16.74
CA ASN A 65 -4.21 -5.17 -16.76
C ASN A 65 -4.80 -4.65 -18.10
N PHE A 66 -3.98 -3.97 -18.92
CA PHE A 66 -4.37 -3.56 -20.27
C PHE A 66 -4.20 -4.67 -21.31
N TYR A 67 -3.54 -5.77 -20.99
CA TYR A 67 -3.24 -6.88 -21.89
C TYR A 67 -4.01 -8.15 -21.51
N ASP A 68 -3.88 -8.58 -20.27
CA ASP A 68 -4.47 -9.81 -19.73
C ASP A 68 -4.83 -9.64 -18.24
N GLU A 69 -3.96 -10.04 -17.35
CA GLU A 69 -4.11 -9.89 -15.89
C GLU A 69 -2.85 -9.33 -15.27
N SER A 70 -2.96 -8.70 -14.10
CA SER A 70 -1.80 -8.23 -13.35
C SER A 70 -0.79 -9.35 -13.09
N VAL A 71 0.49 -9.00 -12.99
CA VAL A 71 1.50 -9.87 -12.40
C VAL A 71 1.09 -10.21 -10.97
N ARG A 72 1.19 -11.49 -10.56
CA ARG A 72 0.92 -11.94 -9.19
C ARG A 72 2.03 -11.50 -8.22
N ILE A 73 2.09 -10.19 -8.01
CA ILE A 73 3.17 -9.51 -7.27
C ILE A 73 3.25 -10.00 -5.82
N ARG A 74 2.08 -10.18 -5.16
CA ARG A 74 2.00 -10.67 -3.78
C ARG A 74 2.59 -12.07 -3.65
N ASP A 75 2.22 -12.95 -4.55
CA ASP A 75 2.66 -14.35 -4.53
C ASP A 75 4.16 -14.45 -4.86
N THR A 76 4.64 -13.67 -5.84
CA THR A 76 6.07 -13.58 -6.18
C THR A 76 6.92 -13.12 -4.99
N LYS A 77 6.42 -12.13 -4.22
CA LYS A 77 7.07 -11.69 -2.98
C LYS A 77 7.14 -12.82 -1.94
N LEU A 78 6.05 -13.58 -1.80
CA LEU A 78 6.01 -14.72 -0.87
C LEU A 78 6.98 -15.83 -1.27
N VAL A 79 7.13 -16.10 -2.57
CA VAL A 79 8.15 -17.02 -3.11
C VAL A 79 9.55 -16.55 -2.71
N ALA A 80 9.87 -15.26 -2.90
CA ALA A 80 11.14 -14.69 -2.46
C ALA A 80 11.35 -14.86 -0.95
N ALA A 81 10.30 -14.65 -0.13
CA ALA A 81 10.37 -14.81 1.32
C ALA A 81 10.70 -16.25 1.72
N TYR A 82 10.00 -17.23 1.15
CA TYR A 82 10.24 -18.65 1.51
C TYR A 82 11.63 -19.15 1.08
N HIS A 83 12.05 -18.83 -0.14
CA HIS A 83 13.30 -19.35 -0.68
C HIS A 83 14.54 -18.52 -0.33
N GLY A 84 14.36 -17.23 -0.02
CA GLY A 84 15.47 -16.32 0.32
C GLY A 84 15.74 -16.19 1.82
N TYR A 85 14.87 -16.74 2.70
CA TYR A 85 14.88 -16.47 4.14
C TYR A 85 16.20 -16.83 4.81
N GLU A 86 16.68 -18.04 4.63
CA GLU A 86 17.90 -18.52 5.30
C GLU A 86 19.13 -17.71 4.86
N ALA A 87 19.23 -17.40 3.56
CA ALA A 87 20.30 -16.57 3.02
C ALA A 87 20.26 -15.14 3.61
N LEU A 88 19.07 -14.56 3.72
CA LEU A 88 18.91 -13.24 4.34
C LEU A 88 19.30 -13.29 5.82
N MET A 89 18.77 -14.26 6.59
CA MET A 89 19.06 -14.42 8.02
C MET A 89 20.55 -14.59 8.31
N ALA A 90 21.26 -15.31 7.44
CA ALA A 90 22.72 -15.49 7.55
C ALA A 90 23.49 -14.20 7.22
N SER A 91 22.94 -13.32 6.38
CA SER A 91 23.59 -12.07 5.95
C SER A 91 23.42 -10.90 6.93
N ILE A 92 22.41 -10.96 7.82
CA ILE A 92 22.14 -9.88 8.77
C ILE A 92 23.23 -9.79 9.82
N GLN A 93 23.84 -8.62 9.90
CA GLN A 93 24.81 -8.29 10.95
C GLN A 93 24.23 -7.21 11.86
N LYS A 94 24.46 -7.35 13.17
CA LYS A 94 24.04 -6.34 14.15
C LYS A 94 24.87 -5.08 13.95
N PRO A 95 24.24 -3.92 13.69
CA PRO A 95 24.98 -2.68 13.47
C PRO A 95 25.62 -2.15 14.78
N ALA A 96 26.58 -1.26 14.64
CA ALA A 96 27.09 -0.49 15.76
C ALA A 96 25.98 0.38 16.38
N LYS A 97 25.98 0.51 17.70
CA LYS A 97 24.99 1.35 18.40
C LYS A 97 25.19 2.84 18.08
N VAL A 98 24.12 3.53 17.79
CA VAL A 98 24.08 5.00 17.67
C VAL A 98 23.90 5.60 19.06
N SER A 99 24.84 6.44 19.51
CA SER A 99 24.76 7.10 20.79
C SER A 99 23.72 8.23 20.83
N GLY A 100 23.11 8.46 22.00
CA GLY A 100 22.20 9.58 22.25
C GLY A 100 20.78 9.38 21.70
N LYS A 101 20.47 8.23 21.09
CA LYS A 101 19.12 7.90 20.59
C LYS A 101 18.65 6.59 21.19
N LYS A 102 17.50 6.64 21.88
CA LYS A 102 16.85 5.46 22.45
C LYS A 102 15.35 5.52 22.19
N ALA A 103 14.78 4.48 21.61
CA ALA A 103 13.38 4.45 21.20
C ALA A 103 12.56 3.43 21.99
N ALA A 104 11.39 3.83 22.48
CA ALA A 104 10.37 2.96 23.02
C ALA A 104 9.21 2.83 22.03
N ILE A 105 8.80 1.61 21.73
CA ILE A 105 7.66 1.32 20.86
C ILE A 105 6.58 0.67 21.71
N ILE A 106 5.42 1.29 21.78
CA ILE A 106 4.26 0.81 22.54
C ILE A 106 3.31 0.12 21.57
N GLY A 107 3.28 -1.21 21.64
CA GLY A 107 2.53 -2.10 20.76
C GLY A 107 3.41 -2.86 19.78
N GLY A 108 3.34 -4.20 19.85
CA GLY A 108 4.10 -5.16 19.05
C GLY A 108 3.31 -5.73 17.86
N GLY A 109 2.40 -4.92 17.29
CA GLY A 109 1.73 -5.22 16.02
C GLY A 109 2.63 -4.95 14.82
N PRO A 110 2.13 -5.12 13.58
CA PRO A 110 2.93 -4.95 12.35
C PRO A 110 3.68 -3.62 12.27
N THR A 111 3.03 -2.52 12.63
CA THR A 111 3.65 -1.18 12.63
C THR A 111 4.80 -1.08 13.65
N GLY A 112 4.60 -1.62 14.86
CA GLY A 112 5.64 -1.61 15.90
C GLY A 112 6.84 -2.48 15.54
N ILE A 113 6.60 -3.68 15.00
CA ILE A 113 7.66 -4.59 14.52
C ILE A 113 8.45 -3.93 13.38
N ALA A 114 7.75 -3.29 12.43
CA ALA A 114 8.39 -2.59 11.32
C ALA A 114 9.25 -1.41 11.79
N ALA A 115 8.75 -0.59 12.72
CA ALA A 115 9.51 0.51 13.30
C ALA A 115 10.76 0.02 14.04
N ALA A 116 10.62 -1.04 14.83
CA ALA A 116 11.73 -1.67 15.52
C ALA A 116 12.79 -2.25 14.56
N TYR A 117 12.34 -2.86 13.47
CA TYR A 117 13.22 -3.35 12.42
C TYR A 117 14.06 -2.22 11.81
N PHE A 118 13.43 -1.13 11.37
CA PHE A 118 14.14 -0.01 10.76
C PHE A 118 15.12 0.67 11.71
N LEU A 119 14.70 0.88 12.97
CA LEU A 119 15.54 1.49 14.01
C LEU A 119 16.69 0.56 14.41
N GLY A 120 16.40 -0.74 14.63
CA GLY A 120 17.41 -1.72 14.97
C GLY A 120 18.46 -1.86 13.87
N ARG A 121 18.05 -1.88 12.59
CA ARG A 121 18.94 -1.87 11.43
C ARG A 121 19.83 -0.63 11.38
N ALA A 122 19.32 0.51 11.83
CA ALA A 122 20.08 1.76 11.93
C ALA A 122 20.95 1.85 13.21
N GLY A 123 20.96 0.84 14.06
CA GLY A 123 21.75 0.82 15.30
C GLY A 123 21.15 1.61 16.46
N VAL A 124 19.91 2.05 16.37
CA VAL A 124 19.21 2.74 17.45
C VAL A 124 18.79 1.74 18.52
N GLU A 125 19.11 2.01 19.79
CA GLU A 125 18.64 1.20 20.92
C GLU A 125 17.12 1.25 21.01
N THR A 126 16.46 0.12 20.79
CA THR A 126 15.01 0.05 20.64
C THR A 126 14.42 -1.03 21.52
N THR A 127 13.34 -0.69 22.25
CA THR A 127 12.56 -1.64 23.06
C THR A 127 11.10 -1.61 22.64
N ILE A 128 10.50 -2.77 22.37
CA ILE A 128 9.05 -2.94 22.18
C ILE A 128 8.42 -3.31 23.53
N PHE A 129 7.35 -2.61 23.89
CA PHE A 129 6.46 -2.92 25.01
C PHE A 129 5.13 -3.46 24.45
N GLU A 130 4.82 -4.72 24.72
CA GLU A 130 3.62 -5.38 24.24
C GLU A 130 2.81 -5.94 25.42
N ARG A 131 1.51 -5.63 25.46
CA ARG A 131 0.60 -6.11 26.53
C ARG A 131 0.28 -7.58 26.44
N GLU A 132 0.24 -8.14 25.22
CA GLU A 132 0.03 -9.57 24.99
C GLU A 132 1.31 -10.37 25.30
N GLN A 133 1.20 -11.68 25.46
CA GLN A 133 2.34 -12.54 25.76
C GLN A 133 3.34 -12.69 24.62
N CYS A 134 2.96 -12.27 23.40
CA CYS A 134 3.81 -12.34 22.22
C CYS A 134 3.46 -11.25 21.20
N LEU A 135 4.45 -10.89 20.38
CA LEU A 135 4.29 -9.93 19.29
C LEU A 135 3.38 -10.47 18.17
N GLY A 136 2.90 -9.59 17.32
CA GLY A 136 2.18 -9.89 16.08
C GLY A 136 0.83 -9.17 15.94
N GLY A 137 0.29 -8.60 17.03
CA GLY A 137 -0.94 -7.81 17.00
C GLY A 137 -2.14 -8.55 16.39
N VAL A 138 -3.00 -7.84 15.67
CA VAL A 138 -4.21 -8.39 15.02
C VAL A 138 -3.88 -9.59 14.11
N PRO A 139 -2.84 -9.60 13.26
CA PRO A 139 -2.50 -10.77 12.45
C PRO A 139 -2.31 -12.05 13.27
N ARG A 140 -1.65 -11.96 14.41
CA ARG A 140 -1.38 -13.13 15.25
C ARG A 140 -2.55 -13.54 16.12
N HIS A 141 -3.21 -12.57 16.74
CA HIS A 141 -4.20 -12.85 17.78
C HIS A 141 -5.64 -12.95 17.26
N VAL A 142 -5.93 -12.40 16.08
CA VAL A 142 -7.29 -12.28 15.55
C VAL A 142 -7.46 -12.97 14.21
N ILE A 143 -6.62 -12.65 13.21
CA ILE A 143 -6.75 -13.21 11.85
C ILE A 143 -6.65 -14.74 11.90
N PRO A 144 -7.59 -15.47 11.27
CA PRO A 144 -7.64 -16.93 11.33
C PRO A 144 -6.38 -17.60 10.78
N ALA A 145 -6.00 -18.76 11.36
CA ALA A 145 -4.80 -19.50 10.98
C ALA A 145 -4.81 -19.99 9.52
N PHE A 146 -5.99 -20.17 8.92
CA PHE A 146 -6.11 -20.51 7.50
C PHE A 146 -5.77 -19.34 6.55
N ARG A 147 -5.71 -18.11 7.08
CA ARG A 147 -5.28 -16.92 6.35
C ARG A 147 -3.78 -16.69 6.48
N ILE A 148 -3.27 -16.78 7.70
CA ILE A 148 -1.85 -16.63 8.00
C ILE A 148 -1.47 -17.45 9.23
N THR A 149 -0.38 -18.21 9.13
CA THR A 149 0.11 -19.04 10.22
C THR A 149 0.96 -18.23 11.21
N ASN A 150 0.98 -18.66 12.47
CA ASN A 150 1.85 -18.06 13.47
C ASN A 150 3.34 -18.21 13.13
N GLU A 151 3.71 -19.28 12.41
CA GLU A 151 5.08 -19.52 11.92
C GLU A 151 5.51 -18.43 10.93
N ALA A 152 4.67 -18.07 9.96
CA ALA A 152 4.95 -17.01 9.01
C ALA A 152 5.19 -15.66 9.72
N ILE A 153 4.36 -15.34 10.70
CA ILE A 153 4.52 -14.13 11.52
C ILE A 153 5.82 -14.18 12.34
N GLN A 154 6.16 -15.34 12.89
CA GLN A 154 7.38 -15.50 13.68
C GLN A 154 8.65 -15.32 12.84
N LYS A 155 8.63 -15.72 11.57
CA LYS A 155 9.75 -15.47 10.64
C LYS A 155 9.99 -13.97 10.43
N ASP A 156 8.92 -13.18 10.26
CA ASP A 156 9.04 -11.72 10.16
C ASP A 156 9.57 -11.09 11.47
N ILE A 157 9.10 -11.58 12.63
CA ILE A 157 9.59 -11.12 13.95
C ILE A 157 11.09 -11.43 14.10
N ALA A 158 11.51 -12.63 13.72
CA ALA A 158 12.90 -13.04 13.84
C ALA A 158 13.87 -12.19 12.99
N LEU A 159 13.42 -11.63 11.85
CA LEU A 159 14.21 -10.66 11.08
C LEU A 159 14.52 -9.40 11.91
N MET A 160 13.53 -8.90 12.63
CA MET A 160 13.70 -7.72 13.52
C MET A 160 14.61 -8.06 14.71
N GLU A 161 14.43 -9.23 15.34
CA GLU A 161 15.21 -9.66 16.51
C GLU A 161 16.71 -9.79 16.20
N LYS A 162 17.07 -10.11 14.94
CA LYS A 162 18.48 -10.16 14.49
C LYS A 162 19.25 -8.86 14.69
N TYR A 163 18.54 -7.72 14.65
CA TYR A 163 19.16 -6.41 14.89
C TYR A 163 19.31 -6.06 16.38
N GLY A 164 18.90 -6.95 17.29
CA GLY A 164 19.10 -6.81 18.73
C GLY A 164 18.10 -5.85 19.39
N VAL A 165 16.90 -5.78 18.86
CA VAL A 165 15.76 -5.10 19.49
C VAL A 165 15.37 -5.85 20.76
N GLU A 166 15.15 -5.11 21.85
CA GLU A 166 14.62 -5.65 23.09
C GLU A 166 13.10 -5.78 23.01
N VAL A 167 12.56 -6.90 23.51
CA VAL A 167 11.11 -7.16 23.53
C VAL A 167 10.65 -7.43 24.96
N ARG A 168 9.64 -6.71 25.41
CA ARG A 168 8.99 -6.85 26.73
C ARG A 168 7.51 -7.10 26.52
N CYS A 169 7.09 -8.35 26.69
CA CYS A 169 5.70 -8.77 26.54
C CYS A 169 5.01 -9.04 27.88
N GLY A 170 3.68 -9.09 27.88
CA GLY A 170 2.86 -9.53 29.01
C GLY A 170 2.61 -8.49 30.09
N ALA A 171 2.96 -7.22 29.84
CA ALA A 171 2.72 -6.14 30.80
C ALA A 171 2.26 -4.85 30.09
N PRO A 172 1.49 -4.00 30.77
CA PRO A 172 1.20 -2.64 30.28
C PRO A 172 2.48 -1.85 30.03
N ALA A 173 2.49 -1.00 29.01
CA ALA A 173 3.62 -0.12 28.77
C ALA A 173 3.74 0.92 29.90
N PRO A 174 4.97 1.31 30.28
CA PRO A 174 5.20 2.44 31.18
C PRO A 174 4.62 3.74 30.59
N SER A 175 4.31 4.70 31.45
CA SER A 175 3.90 6.05 31.04
C SER A 175 5.02 6.78 30.27
N VAL A 176 4.66 7.84 29.54
CA VAL A 176 5.64 8.68 28.85
C VAL A 176 6.66 9.26 29.82
N ALA A 177 6.22 9.65 31.02
CA ALA A 177 7.13 10.20 32.06
C ALA A 177 8.15 9.16 32.53
N GLU A 178 7.70 7.93 32.80
CA GLU A 178 8.58 6.82 33.20
C GLU A 178 9.55 6.45 32.08
N LEU A 179 9.08 6.37 30.84
CA LEU A 179 9.94 6.08 29.68
C LEU A 179 11.02 7.16 29.50
N LYS A 180 10.66 8.44 29.62
CA LYS A 180 11.64 9.53 29.58
C LYS A 180 12.65 9.44 30.73
N ALA A 181 12.22 9.07 31.94
CA ALA A 181 13.11 8.83 33.08
C ALA A 181 14.06 7.65 32.87
N MET A 182 13.65 6.63 32.08
CA MET A 182 14.48 5.51 31.63
C MET A 182 15.43 5.89 30.46
N GLY A 183 15.44 7.14 30.02
CA GLY A 183 16.31 7.65 28.97
C GLY A 183 15.82 7.44 27.55
N TYR A 184 14.55 7.07 27.35
CA TYR A 184 13.97 7.01 26.00
C TYR A 184 13.76 8.43 25.47
N THR A 185 14.36 8.72 24.33
CA THR A 185 14.28 10.03 23.66
C THR A 185 13.13 10.11 22.66
N HIS A 186 12.71 8.96 22.14
CA HIS A 186 11.62 8.86 21.17
C HIS A 186 10.65 7.74 21.59
N ILE A 187 9.36 8.02 21.55
CA ILE A 187 8.30 7.10 21.97
C ILE A 187 7.29 7.01 20.83
N LEU A 188 7.00 5.78 20.38
CA LEU A 188 6.01 5.51 19.34
C LEU A 188 4.81 4.78 19.90
N TYR A 189 3.61 5.33 19.74
CA TYR A 189 2.37 4.61 19.95
C TYR A 189 1.96 3.88 18.67
N ALA A 190 2.07 2.55 18.66
CA ALA A 190 1.66 1.63 17.59
C ALA A 190 0.60 0.63 18.12
N VAL A 191 -0.30 1.09 18.96
CA VAL A 191 -1.26 0.28 19.75
C VAL A 191 -2.43 -0.25 18.95
N GLY A 192 -2.59 0.16 17.68
CA GLY A 192 -3.67 -0.31 16.81
C GLY A 192 -5.05 0.27 17.14
N ALA A 193 -6.10 -0.34 16.56
CA ALA A 193 -7.50 -0.01 16.77
C ALA A 193 -8.24 -1.27 17.23
N TRP A 194 -8.49 -1.39 18.52
CA TRP A 194 -9.04 -2.60 19.15
C TRP A 194 -10.46 -2.44 19.69
N LYS A 195 -10.97 -1.21 19.74
CA LYS A 195 -12.32 -0.94 20.23
C LYS A 195 -13.33 -1.27 19.13
N PRO A 196 -14.31 -2.15 19.38
CA PRO A 196 -15.29 -2.49 18.35
C PRO A 196 -16.18 -1.30 18.02
N GLY A 197 -16.50 -1.12 16.75
CA GLY A 197 -17.58 -0.25 16.31
C GLY A 197 -18.92 -0.75 16.85
N GLN A 198 -19.76 0.16 17.30
CA GLN A 198 -21.08 -0.19 17.83
C GLN A 198 -22.08 -0.35 16.71
N LEU A 199 -22.76 -1.50 16.67
CA LEU A 199 -23.87 -1.74 15.76
C LEU A 199 -25.14 -1.01 16.20
N GLY A 200 -25.32 -0.81 17.52
CA GLY A 200 -26.41 -0.04 18.11
C GLY A 200 -27.78 -0.70 18.02
N ILE A 201 -27.85 -2.02 17.91
CA ILE A 201 -29.10 -2.79 17.93
C ILE A 201 -29.26 -3.56 19.23
N PRO A 202 -30.52 -3.82 19.71
CA PRO A 202 -30.78 -4.75 20.80
C PRO A 202 -30.41 -6.18 20.42
N GLY A 203 -29.96 -6.98 21.40
CA GLY A 203 -29.69 -8.40 21.23
C GLY A 203 -28.27 -8.81 21.64
N ASP A 204 -27.93 -10.07 21.38
CA ASP A 204 -26.59 -10.64 21.62
C ASP A 204 -25.66 -10.30 20.47
N VAL A 205 -24.87 -9.22 20.63
CA VAL A 205 -23.97 -8.65 19.62
C VAL A 205 -22.53 -8.68 20.10
N ALA A 206 -21.71 -9.51 19.47
CA ALA A 206 -20.28 -9.58 19.73
C ALA A 206 -19.47 -8.71 18.74
N GLY A 207 -18.43 -8.02 19.20
CA GLY A 207 -17.48 -7.35 18.31
C GLY A 207 -16.59 -8.36 17.59
N ALA A 208 -16.39 -8.19 16.28
CA ALA A 208 -15.68 -9.17 15.45
C ALA A 208 -14.25 -9.48 15.94
N ILE A 209 -13.47 -8.47 16.30
CA ILE A 209 -12.08 -8.63 16.76
C ILE A 209 -12.00 -9.45 18.03
N GLN A 210 -12.82 -9.11 19.07
CA GLN A 210 -12.83 -9.82 20.34
C GLN A 210 -13.35 -11.24 20.18
N TRP A 211 -14.40 -11.42 19.37
CA TRP A 211 -14.97 -12.72 19.09
C TRP A 211 -13.97 -13.63 18.38
N MET A 212 -13.36 -13.18 17.29
CA MET A 212 -12.34 -13.95 16.55
C MET A 212 -11.13 -14.28 17.42
N LYS A 213 -10.68 -13.34 18.28
CA LYS A 213 -9.61 -13.58 19.24
C LYS A 213 -9.98 -14.69 20.22
N GLY A 214 -11.22 -14.67 20.73
CA GLY A 214 -11.73 -15.70 21.65
C GLY A 214 -11.84 -17.07 21.01
N VAL A 215 -12.34 -17.16 19.77
CA VAL A 215 -12.41 -18.42 19.01
C VAL A 215 -11.01 -18.97 18.74
N LYS A 216 -10.09 -18.12 18.28
CA LYS A 216 -8.70 -18.52 17.99
C LYS A 216 -7.94 -18.99 19.24
N ALA A 217 -8.26 -18.43 20.41
CA ALA A 217 -7.71 -18.84 21.71
C ALA A 217 -8.38 -20.11 22.29
N GLY A 218 -9.43 -20.63 21.64
CA GLY A 218 -10.20 -21.76 22.14
C GLY A 218 -11.16 -21.43 23.29
N ASN A 219 -11.40 -20.17 23.59
CA ASN A 219 -12.25 -19.70 24.68
C ASN A 219 -13.73 -19.58 24.30
N ILE A 220 -14.05 -19.62 23.01
CA ILE A 220 -15.42 -19.49 22.47
C ILE A 220 -15.72 -20.73 21.63
N SER A 221 -16.78 -21.44 21.99
CA SER A 221 -17.38 -22.51 21.19
C SER A 221 -18.34 -21.90 20.17
N VAL A 222 -18.30 -22.36 18.94
CA VAL A 222 -19.11 -21.85 17.84
C VAL A 222 -20.14 -22.89 17.43
N GLY A 223 -21.39 -22.48 17.27
CA GLY A 223 -22.50 -23.35 16.84
C GLY A 223 -23.70 -22.52 16.37
N GLY A 224 -24.79 -23.18 15.99
CA GLY A 224 -26.05 -22.52 15.62
C GLY A 224 -25.95 -21.66 14.35
N ASN A 225 -26.80 -20.63 14.33
CA ASN A 225 -26.92 -19.68 13.23
C ASN A 225 -26.18 -18.37 13.58
N VAL A 226 -25.26 -17.94 12.74
CA VAL A 226 -24.44 -16.75 12.97
C VAL A 226 -24.69 -15.73 11.88
N ALA A 227 -25.01 -14.50 12.26
CA ALA A 227 -25.07 -13.37 11.35
C ALA A 227 -23.84 -12.46 11.53
N VAL A 228 -23.11 -12.19 10.45
CA VAL A 228 -21.98 -11.27 10.46
C VAL A 228 -22.39 -9.97 9.76
N VAL A 229 -22.46 -8.88 10.52
CA VAL A 229 -22.89 -7.58 10.00
C VAL A 229 -21.69 -6.77 9.52
N GLY A 230 -21.63 -6.53 8.23
CA GLY A 230 -20.55 -5.82 7.55
C GLY A 230 -20.11 -6.53 6.28
N ALA A 231 -19.31 -5.88 5.44
CA ALA A 231 -18.79 -6.47 4.20
C ALA A 231 -17.33 -6.05 3.92
N GLY A 232 -16.54 -5.81 4.97
CA GLY A 232 -15.09 -5.66 4.89
C GLY A 232 -14.36 -6.99 5.05
N ASN A 233 -13.04 -6.99 4.92
CA ASN A 233 -12.22 -8.20 5.10
C ASN A 233 -12.40 -8.84 6.48
N THR A 234 -12.57 -8.02 7.54
CA THR A 234 -12.89 -8.53 8.89
C THR A 234 -14.19 -9.33 8.91
N ALA A 235 -15.22 -8.89 8.15
CA ALA A 235 -16.48 -9.63 8.04
C ALA A 235 -16.30 -10.97 7.32
N MET A 236 -15.50 -11.00 6.24
CA MET A 236 -15.18 -12.23 5.51
C MET A 236 -14.42 -13.22 6.40
N ASP A 237 -13.42 -12.75 7.13
CA ASP A 237 -12.64 -13.58 8.06
C ASP A 237 -13.50 -14.12 9.21
N ALA A 238 -14.36 -13.28 9.80
CA ALA A 238 -15.28 -13.69 10.88
C ALA A 238 -16.29 -14.74 10.40
N ALA A 239 -16.90 -14.53 9.22
CA ALA A 239 -17.87 -15.46 8.65
C ALA A 239 -17.24 -16.82 8.32
N ARG A 240 -16.08 -16.82 7.68
CA ARG A 240 -15.34 -18.05 7.38
C ARG A 240 -14.88 -18.78 8.65
N LEU A 241 -14.40 -18.01 9.64
CA LEU A 241 -14.02 -18.59 10.94
C LEU A 241 -15.24 -19.23 11.63
N ALA A 242 -16.38 -18.54 11.66
CA ALA A 242 -17.61 -19.08 12.24
C ALA A 242 -17.99 -20.41 11.56
N LYS A 243 -18.02 -20.42 10.22
CA LYS A 243 -18.38 -21.62 9.45
C LYS A 243 -17.43 -22.78 9.69
N ARG A 244 -16.12 -22.53 9.64
CA ARG A 244 -15.08 -23.55 9.85
C ARG A 244 -14.96 -24.02 11.29
N SER A 245 -15.46 -23.24 12.26
CA SER A 245 -15.48 -23.58 13.68
C SER A 245 -16.77 -24.29 14.13
N GLY A 246 -17.72 -24.57 13.24
CA GLY A 246 -18.87 -25.42 13.53
C GLY A 246 -20.23 -24.74 13.50
N ALA A 247 -20.34 -23.46 13.08
CA ALA A 247 -21.63 -22.84 12.86
C ALA A 247 -22.43 -23.58 11.77
N GLN A 248 -23.72 -23.85 12.03
CA GLN A 248 -24.60 -24.56 11.09
C GLN A 248 -24.86 -23.69 9.85
N HIS A 249 -25.30 -22.46 10.09
CA HIS A 249 -25.54 -21.48 9.05
C HIS A 249 -24.82 -20.17 9.39
N VAL A 250 -24.17 -19.57 8.38
CA VAL A 250 -23.52 -18.27 8.52
C VAL A 250 -24.01 -17.36 7.40
N THR A 251 -24.50 -16.18 7.77
CA THR A 251 -25.00 -15.17 6.84
C THR A 251 -24.25 -13.85 7.04
N ILE A 252 -23.61 -13.36 6.00
CA ILE A 252 -23.09 -11.98 5.97
C ILE A 252 -24.26 -11.06 5.64
N VAL A 253 -24.49 -10.05 6.48
CA VAL A 253 -25.57 -9.06 6.32
C VAL A 253 -24.98 -7.72 5.95
N TYR A 254 -25.36 -7.20 4.79
CA TYR A 254 -24.83 -5.96 4.27
C TYR A 254 -25.92 -5.00 3.77
N ARG A 255 -25.86 -3.75 4.24
CA ARG A 255 -26.87 -2.71 3.92
C ARG A 255 -26.78 -2.14 2.50
N ARG A 256 -25.77 -2.51 1.70
CA ARG A 256 -25.62 -2.16 0.28
C ARG A 256 -25.55 -3.41 -0.56
N THR A 257 -25.25 -3.25 -1.85
CA THR A 257 -24.98 -4.38 -2.74
C THR A 257 -23.50 -4.75 -2.74
N ARG A 258 -23.20 -5.97 -3.20
CA ARG A 258 -21.86 -6.51 -3.44
C ARG A 258 -20.93 -5.53 -4.17
N LYS A 259 -21.46 -4.79 -5.15
CA LYS A 259 -20.71 -3.76 -5.90
C LYS A 259 -20.04 -2.70 -5.01
N TYR A 260 -20.60 -2.42 -3.85
CA TYR A 260 -20.14 -1.38 -2.93
C TYR A 260 -19.46 -1.94 -1.67
N MET A 261 -19.19 -3.23 -1.63
CA MET A 261 -18.49 -3.83 -0.50
C MET A 261 -17.02 -3.37 -0.49
N PRO A 262 -16.43 -3.14 0.71
CA PRO A 262 -15.03 -2.78 0.82
C PRO A 262 -14.08 -3.98 0.79
N ALA A 263 -14.58 -5.21 0.95
CA ALA A 263 -13.77 -6.41 0.83
C ALA A 263 -13.41 -6.71 -0.64
N ASP A 264 -12.29 -7.42 -0.83
CA ASP A 264 -11.91 -7.97 -2.12
C ASP A 264 -12.93 -9.03 -2.57
N GLU A 265 -13.25 -9.05 -3.88
CA GLU A 265 -14.21 -10.02 -4.44
C GLU A 265 -13.75 -11.47 -4.26
N HIS A 266 -12.43 -11.69 -4.30
CA HIS A 266 -11.85 -13.00 -4.04
C HIS A 266 -12.14 -13.49 -2.61
N GLU A 267 -12.11 -12.61 -1.62
CA GLU A 267 -12.43 -12.95 -0.22
C GLU A 267 -13.90 -13.35 -0.05
N LEU A 268 -14.80 -12.65 -0.74
CA LEU A 268 -16.22 -13.05 -0.77
C LEU A 268 -16.38 -14.41 -1.48
N ALA A 269 -15.71 -14.62 -2.60
CA ALA A 269 -15.78 -15.91 -3.31
C ALA A 269 -15.31 -17.08 -2.42
N LEU A 270 -14.25 -16.89 -1.63
CA LEU A 270 -13.79 -17.87 -0.66
C LEU A 270 -14.80 -18.10 0.48
N ALA A 271 -15.48 -17.05 0.95
CA ALA A 271 -16.53 -17.20 1.98
C ALA A 271 -17.74 -17.98 1.44
N LEU A 272 -18.18 -17.68 0.23
CA LEU A 272 -19.26 -18.42 -0.45
C LEU A 272 -18.87 -19.90 -0.68
N ALA A 273 -17.63 -20.17 -1.05
CA ALA A 273 -17.11 -21.53 -1.22
C ALA A 273 -17.07 -22.32 0.11
N ASP A 274 -16.84 -21.64 1.24
CA ASP A 274 -16.96 -22.22 2.59
C ASP A 274 -18.43 -22.47 3.01
N GLY A 275 -19.42 -22.07 2.20
CA GLY A 275 -20.85 -22.24 2.46
C GLY A 275 -21.47 -21.11 3.30
N VAL A 276 -20.90 -19.92 3.27
CA VAL A 276 -21.46 -18.69 3.84
C VAL A 276 -22.49 -18.11 2.86
N THR A 277 -23.61 -17.59 3.34
CA THR A 277 -24.59 -16.83 2.54
C THR A 277 -24.33 -15.34 2.64
N PHE A 278 -24.72 -14.59 1.60
CA PHE A 278 -24.55 -13.14 1.54
C PHE A 278 -25.90 -12.45 1.30
N ALA A 279 -26.40 -11.75 2.32
CA ALA A 279 -27.66 -11.02 2.28
C ALA A 279 -27.38 -9.53 1.98
N GLU A 280 -27.71 -9.12 0.76
CA GLU A 280 -27.57 -7.74 0.31
C GLU A 280 -28.79 -6.89 0.71
N LEU A 281 -28.59 -5.58 0.77
CA LEU A 281 -29.65 -4.60 1.02
C LEU A 281 -30.44 -4.89 2.31
N CYS A 282 -29.75 -5.37 3.33
CA CYS A 282 -30.31 -5.70 4.64
C CYS A 282 -29.59 -4.89 5.72
N ALA A 283 -30.33 -4.08 6.48
CA ALA A 283 -29.84 -3.34 7.63
C ALA A 283 -30.40 -3.97 8.92
N PRO A 284 -29.56 -4.44 9.86
CA PRO A 284 -30.04 -5.07 11.08
C PRO A 284 -30.76 -4.06 11.98
N VAL A 285 -31.84 -4.50 12.64
CA VAL A 285 -32.68 -3.69 13.53
C VAL A 285 -32.64 -4.21 14.97
N GLU A 286 -32.84 -5.49 15.13
CA GLU A 286 -32.78 -6.17 16.44
C GLU A 286 -32.48 -7.68 16.27
N GLN A 287 -31.84 -8.26 17.25
CA GLN A 287 -31.71 -9.73 17.37
C GLN A 287 -32.51 -10.17 18.60
N LYS A 288 -33.46 -11.06 18.37
CA LYS A 288 -34.32 -11.57 19.41
C LYS A 288 -34.86 -12.95 19.05
N ASP A 289 -35.02 -13.83 20.05
CA ASP A 289 -35.67 -15.14 19.92
C ASP A 289 -35.11 -16.02 18.79
N GLY A 290 -33.78 -16.00 18.58
CA GLY A 290 -33.10 -16.77 17.52
C GLY A 290 -33.23 -16.16 16.11
N VAL A 291 -33.64 -14.90 16.00
CA VAL A 291 -33.84 -14.19 14.72
C VAL A 291 -33.16 -12.84 14.75
N LEU A 292 -32.49 -12.50 13.64
CA LEU A 292 -32.05 -11.14 13.32
C LEU A 292 -33.06 -10.51 12.36
N ARG A 293 -33.81 -9.54 12.85
CA ARG A 293 -34.72 -8.72 12.04
C ARG A 293 -33.92 -7.65 11.31
N CYS A 294 -34.06 -7.62 10.00
CA CYS A 294 -33.39 -6.63 9.14
C CYS A 294 -34.42 -5.81 8.36
N GLU A 295 -34.20 -4.51 8.23
CA GLU A 295 -34.94 -3.66 7.31
C GLU A 295 -34.35 -3.81 5.91
N LYS A 296 -35.21 -4.00 4.91
CA LYS A 296 -34.78 -4.01 3.51
C LYS A 296 -34.39 -2.60 3.07
N MET A 297 -33.32 -2.51 2.33
CA MET A 297 -32.77 -1.26 1.84
C MET A 297 -32.91 -1.17 0.31
N LYS A 298 -32.88 0.04 -0.22
CA LYS A 298 -32.65 0.35 -1.63
C LYS A 298 -31.47 1.31 -1.77
N LEU A 299 -30.85 1.34 -2.92
CA LEU A 299 -29.77 2.29 -3.19
C LEU A 299 -30.38 3.65 -3.58
N GLY A 300 -30.02 4.70 -2.85
CA GLY A 300 -30.33 6.09 -3.16
C GLY A 300 -29.47 6.66 -4.28
N GLU A 301 -29.46 7.99 -4.40
CA GLU A 301 -28.61 8.69 -5.35
C GLU A 301 -27.11 8.51 -5.03
N ALA A 302 -26.28 8.63 -6.08
CA ALA A 302 -24.83 8.58 -5.93
C ALA A 302 -24.31 9.89 -5.33
N ASP A 303 -23.38 9.79 -4.36
CA ASP A 303 -22.62 10.94 -3.86
C ASP A 303 -21.51 11.35 -4.86
N ALA A 304 -20.77 12.41 -4.54
CA ALA A 304 -19.68 12.93 -5.38
C ALA A 304 -18.56 11.89 -5.66
N SER A 305 -18.47 10.83 -4.85
CA SER A 305 -17.55 9.71 -5.06
C SER A 305 -18.15 8.58 -5.91
N GLY A 306 -19.39 8.72 -6.39
CA GLY A 306 -20.16 7.70 -7.11
C GLY A 306 -20.72 6.61 -6.20
N ARG A 307 -20.64 6.75 -4.88
CA ARG A 307 -21.13 5.77 -3.91
C ARG A 307 -22.59 6.06 -3.57
N ARG A 308 -23.44 5.02 -3.65
CA ARG A 308 -24.85 5.14 -3.32
C ARG A 308 -25.11 4.82 -1.86
N SER A 309 -25.86 5.69 -1.18
CA SER A 309 -26.27 5.50 0.21
C SER A 309 -27.47 4.53 0.30
N PRO A 310 -27.50 3.64 1.33
CA PRO A 310 -28.66 2.81 1.56
C PRO A 310 -29.82 3.65 2.11
N VAL A 311 -31.02 3.43 1.57
CA VAL A 311 -32.26 4.08 1.99
C VAL A 311 -33.24 3.02 2.43
N ALA A 312 -33.86 3.18 3.60
CA ALA A 312 -34.86 2.30 4.16
C ALA A 312 -36.11 2.19 3.27
N THR A 313 -36.71 1.00 3.19
CA THR A 313 -37.94 0.76 2.42
C THR A 313 -39.18 0.62 3.28
N GLY A 314 -39.03 0.41 4.59
CA GLY A 314 -40.10 0.08 5.51
C GLY A 314 -40.53 -1.39 5.47
N GLU A 315 -39.88 -2.21 4.61
CA GLU A 315 -40.10 -3.66 4.60
C GLU A 315 -39.04 -4.37 5.44
N TYR A 316 -39.39 -5.49 6.03
CA TYR A 316 -38.53 -6.27 6.91
C TYR A 316 -38.33 -7.69 6.40
N VAL A 317 -37.21 -8.28 6.79
CA VAL A 317 -36.89 -9.70 6.58
C VAL A 317 -36.23 -10.25 7.84
N ASP A 318 -36.61 -11.46 8.20
CA ASP A 318 -36.11 -12.16 9.36
C ASP A 318 -35.09 -13.21 8.93
N ILE A 319 -33.89 -13.18 9.54
CA ILE A 319 -32.77 -14.09 9.27
C ILE A 319 -32.54 -14.93 10.53
N PRO A 320 -32.56 -16.28 10.47
CA PRO A 320 -32.22 -17.13 11.62
C PRO A 320 -30.84 -16.74 12.18
N CYS A 321 -30.78 -16.42 13.48
CA CYS A 321 -29.56 -15.90 14.08
C CYS A 321 -29.54 -16.07 15.61
N ASP A 322 -28.65 -16.90 16.09
CA ASP A 322 -28.40 -17.08 17.52
C ASP A 322 -27.37 -16.08 18.04
N LEU A 323 -26.41 -15.66 17.18
CA LEU A 323 -25.34 -14.71 17.50
C LEU A 323 -25.13 -13.72 16.37
N VAL A 324 -25.08 -12.43 16.69
CA VAL A 324 -24.66 -11.37 15.77
C VAL A 324 -23.19 -11.02 16.00
N ILE A 325 -22.38 -11.06 14.94
CA ILE A 325 -20.99 -10.57 14.95
C ILE A 325 -20.94 -9.22 14.24
N SER A 326 -20.62 -8.17 14.98
CA SER A 326 -20.48 -6.82 14.45
C SER A 326 -19.11 -6.61 13.84
N ALA A 327 -19.05 -6.50 12.51
CA ALA A 327 -17.85 -6.19 11.72
C ALA A 327 -18.03 -4.83 11.00
N VAL A 328 -18.58 -3.82 11.68
CA VAL A 328 -18.87 -2.49 11.15
C VAL A 328 -17.70 -1.51 11.30
N GLY A 329 -16.55 -2.00 11.63
CA GLY A 329 -15.28 -1.26 11.80
C GLY A 329 -14.82 -1.27 13.25
N GLU A 330 -13.58 -0.88 13.44
CA GLU A 330 -12.92 -0.75 14.74
C GLU A 330 -12.58 0.73 14.99
N GLN A 331 -12.37 1.07 16.24
CA GLN A 331 -12.01 2.41 16.69
C GLN A 331 -10.73 2.36 17.53
N VAL A 332 -10.04 3.48 17.56
CA VAL A 332 -8.88 3.65 18.44
C VAL A 332 -9.37 3.79 19.89
N ASP A 333 -8.76 3.02 20.80
CA ASP A 333 -8.92 3.27 22.22
C ASP A 333 -7.93 4.37 22.64
N SER A 334 -8.44 5.58 22.76
CA SER A 334 -7.64 6.76 23.08
C SER A 334 -7.28 6.91 24.57
N ALA A 335 -7.82 6.07 25.45
CA ALA A 335 -7.62 6.22 26.90
C ALA A 335 -6.13 6.22 27.30
N LEU A 336 -5.34 5.30 26.72
CA LEU A 336 -3.89 5.26 26.96
C LEU A 336 -3.17 6.50 26.45
N LEU A 337 -3.60 7.06 25.32
CA LEU A 337 -3.01 8.26 24.72
C LEU A 337 -3.30 9.49 25.59
N THR A 338 -4.57 9.71 25.92
CA THR A 338 -5.02 10.88 26.69
C THR A 338 -4.50 10.86 28.13
N SER A 339 -4.39 9.68 28.77
CA SER A 339 -3.78 9.55 30.10
C SER A 339 -2.28 9.94 30.14
N ASN A 340 -1.62 9.94 28.98
CA ASN A 340 -0.24 10.39 28.80
C ASN A 340 -0.14 11.82 28.20
N GLY A 341 -1.23 12.59 28.20
CA GLY A 341 -1.27 13.97 27.74
C GLY A 341 -1.25 14.13 26.22
N VAL A 342 -1.47 13.04 25.46
CA VAL A 342 -1.53 13.10 23.99
C VAL A 342 -2.92 13.57 23.55
N GLU A 343 -2.95 14.63 22.74
CA GLU A 343 -4.19 15.14 22.13
C GLU A 343 -4.66 14.24 20.98
N VAL A 344 -5.97 14.11 20.86
CA VAL A 344 -6.63 13.29 19.84
C VAL A 344 -7.76 14.06 19.15
N ASP A 345 -8.05 13.71 17.91
CA ASP A 345 -9.18 14.26 17.15
C ASP A 345 -10.55 13.75 17.67
N GLY A 346 -11.65 14.23 17.08
CA GLY A 346 -13.01 13.78 17.42
C GLY A 346 -13.29 12.28 17.17
N LYS A 347 -12.36 11.56 16.55
CA LYS A 347 -12.40 10.10 16.33
C LYS A 347 -11.42 9.36 17.26
N GLY A 348 -10.81 10.05 18.24
CA GLY A 348 -9.85 9.49 19.17
C GLY A 348 -8.46 9.22 18.58
N ARG A 349 -8.09 9.85 17.47
CA ARG A 349 -6.83 9.61 16.75
C ARG A 349 -5.83 10.74 16.95
N PRO A 350 -4.59 10.44 17.33
CA PRO A 350 -3.53 11.43 17.47
C PRO A 350 -2.93 11.83 16.11
N ALA A 351 -2.24 12.96 16.08
CA ALA A 351 -1.36 13.32 14.98
C ALA A 351 -0.13 12.40 14.93
N PHE A 352 0.55 12.32 13.78
CA PHE A 352 1.82 11.55 13.66
C PHE A 352 2.88 12.06 14.63
N ARG A 353 3.18 13.36 14.62
CA ARG A 353 3.91 14.03 15.68
C ARG A 353 2.87 14.60 16.65
N THR A 354 2.86 14.07 17.86
CA THR A 354 1.88 14.51 18.87
C THR A 354 2.24 15.89 19.45
N ASN A 355 1.36 16.43 20.28
CA ASN A 355 1.64 17.63 21.07
C ASN A 355 2.71 17.42 22.17
N VAL A 356 3.05 16.15 22.48
CA VAL A 356 4.07 15.82 23.47
C VAL A 356 5.41 15.60 22.77
N GLU A 357 6.43 16.39 23.14
CA GLU A 357 7.76 16.33 22.53
C GLU A 357 8.38 14.92 22.60
N GLY A 358 8.90 14.45 21.47
CA GLY A 358 9.50 13.12 21.32
C GLY A 358 8.50 11.97 21.26
N VAL A 359 7.18 12.27 21.24
CA VAL A 359 6.12 11.26 21.17
C VAL A 359 5.42 11.27 19.81
N TYR A 360 5.27 10.09 19.22
CA TYR A 360 4.71 9.86 17.90
C TYR A 360 3.59 8.81 17.95
N ALA A 361 2.76 8.79 16.93
CA ALA A 361 1.75 7.74 16.74
C ALA A 361 1.72 7.27 15.29
N ALA A 362 1.54 5.96 15.09
CA ALA A 362 1.61 5.33 13.77
C ALA A 362 0.62 4.17 13.60
N GLY A 363 0.39 3.77 12.35
CA GLY A 363 -0.51 2.69 12.00
C GLY A 363 -1.96 2.99 12.38
N ASP A 364 -2.71 1.94 12.72
CA ASP A 364 -4.15 2.06 13.03
C ASP A 364 -4.44 2.94 14.25
N ALA A 365 -3.49 3.10 15.16
CA ALA A 365 -3.62 4.04 16.28
C ALA A 365 -3.83 5.49 15.82
N ARG A 366 -3.23 5.85 14.69
CA ARG A 366 -3.32 7.18 14.07
C ARG A 366 -4.38 7.25 12.97
N ARG A 367 -4.41 6.24 12.09
CA ARG A 367 -5.23 6.26 10.86
C ARG A 367 -6.67 5.78 11.11
N GLY A 368 -6.91 5.03 12.18
CA GLY A 368 -7.99 4.07 12.26
C GLY A 368 -7.64 2.80 11.48
N PRO A 369 -8.56 1.82 11.39
CA PRO A 369 -8.30 0.58 10.67
C PRO A 369 -7.80 0.81 9.25
N ALA A 370 -6.59 0.34 8.96
CA ALA A 370 -5.88 0.53 7.70
C ALA A 370 -5.15 -0.76 7.28
N THR A 371 -4.31 -0.70 6.27
CA THR A 371 -3.55 -1.86 5.82
C THR A 371 -2.21 -1.98 6.55
N VAL A 372 -1.69 -3.21 6.64
CA VAL A 372 -0.34 -3.47 7.18
C VAL A 372 0.72 -2.62 6.50
N VAL A 373 0.61 -2.46 5.17
CA VAL A 373 1.61 -1.72 4.38
C VAL A 373 1.58 -0.22 4.68
N GLU A 374 0.40 0.36 4.96
CA GLU A 374 0.29 1.75 5.43
C GLU A 374 0.90 1.92 6.83
N GLY A 375 0.76 0.91 7.69
CA GLY A 375 1.44 0.87 8.98
C GLY A 375 2.98 0.79 8.86
N ILE A 376 3.49 0.05 7.87
CA ILE A 376 4.93 0.00 7.56
C ILE A 376 5.41 1.37 7.03
N ALA A 377 4.63 2.07 6.21
CA ALA A 377 4.97 3.42 5.74
C ALA A 377 5.11 4.42 6.91
N ASP A 378 4.17 4.40 7.85
CA ASP A 378 4.26 5.22 9.07
C ASP A 378 5.48 4.84 9.93
N ALA A 379 5.80 3.55 10.01
CA ALA A 379 6.97 3.05 10.74
C ALA A 379 8.29 3.53 10.13
N ALA A 380 8.38 3.55 8.81
CA ALA A 380 9.54 4.09 8.09
C ALA A 380 9.69 5.60 8.34
N GLN A 381 8.58 6.34 8.25
CA GLN A 381 8.56 7.78 8.55
C GLN A 381 9.01 8.07 10.00
N PHE A 382 8.61 7.23 10.96
CA PHE A 382 9.08 7.36 12.35
C PHE A 382 10.57 7.08 12.46
N ALA A 383 11.07 6.03 11.82
CA ALA A 383 12.49 5.71 11.83
C ALA A 383 13.33 6.85 11.23
N GLU A 384 12.92 7.42 10.11
CA GLU A 384 13.57 8.60 9.50
C GLU A 384 13.57 9.81 10.44
N ALA A 385 12.46 10.07 11.14
CA ALA A 385 12.38 11.15 12.13
C ALA A 385 13.35 10.94 13.30
N VAL A 386 13.54 9.70 13.75
CA VAL A 386 14.50 9.35 14.81
C VAL A 386 15.94 9.41 14.30
N ILE A 387 16.21 8.88 13.12
CA ILE A 387 17.56 8.83 12.51
C ILE A 387 18.00 10.22 12.05
N GLY A 388 17.06 11.05 11.58
CA GLY A 388 17.30 12.39 11.05
C GLY A 388 17.75 12.40 9.59
N ALA A 389 17.62 11.28 8.88
CA ALA A 389 17.92 11.14 7.47
C ALA A 389 17.01 10.09 6.82
N PRO A 390 16.66 10.25 5.53
CA PRO A 390 15.98 9.19 4.78
C PRO A 390 16.90 7.97 4.64
N HIS A 391 16.29 6.79 4.56
CA HIS A 391 17.04 5.56 4.29
C HIS A 391 17.47 5.51 2.82
N THR A 392 18.74 5.25 2.57
CA THR A 392 19.30 4.98 1.24
C THR A 392 19.55 3.48 1.09
N TYR A 393 19.25 2.93 -0.07
CA TYR A 393 19.48 1.52 -0.41
C TYR A 393 19.87 1.39 -1.89
N ASP A 394 20.62 0.32 -2.20
CA ASP A 394 21.05 0.01 -3.56
C ASP A 394 20.21 -1.11 -4.16
N ILE A 395 19.78 -0.93 -5.40
CA ILE A 395 19.13 -1.99 -6.18
C ILE A 395 20.23 -2.89 -6.75
N PRO A 396 20.19 -4.21 -6.50
CA PRO A 396 21.20 -5.13 -7.04
C PRO A 396 21.30 -5.05 -8.57
N GLN A 397 22.52 -5.00 -9.12
CA GLN A 397 22.74 -4.90 -10.57
C GLN A 397 22.02 -6.01 -11.35
N GLN A 398 21.89 -7.20 -10.77
CA GLN A 398 21.21 -8.34 -11.38
C GLN A 398 19.70 -8.12 -11.55
N ALA A 399 19.10 -7.10 -10.88
CA ALA A 399 17.69 -6.75 -11.04
C ALA A 399 17.38 -6.02 -12.35
N TYR A 400 18.40 -5.46 -13.00
CA TYR A 400 18.20 -4.72 -14.25
C TYR A 400 18.18 -5.63 -15.47
N ILE A 401 17.42 -5.21 -16.48
CA ILE A 401 17.35 -5.84 -17.80
C ILE A 401 17.54 -4.76 -18.89
N THR A 402 17.83 -5.20 -20.09
CA THR A 402 17.92 -4.28 -21.24
C THR A 402 16.53 -3.81 -21.68
N LYS A 403 16.47 -2.68 -22.38
CA LYS A 403 15.22 -2.21 -23.01
C LYS A 403 14.67 -3.23 -24.00
N ALA A 404 15.52 -3.90 -24.77
CA ALA A 404 15.12 -4.93 -25.71
C ALA A 404 14.44 -6.11 -25.01
N ASP A 405 14.99 -6.58 -23.88
CA ASP A 405 14.39 -7.64 -23.09
C ASP A 405 13.03 -7.23 -22.50
N ALA A 406 12.90 -5.98 -22.03
CA ALA A 406 11.64 -5.46 -21.51
C ALA A 406 10.57 -5.37 -22.62
N ILE A 407 10.92 -4.93 -23.81
CA ILE A 407 10.01 -4.86 -24.96
C ILE A 407 9.57 -6.26 -25.40
N ALA A 408 10.48 -7.24 -25.45
CA ALA A 408 10.16 -8.62 -25.81
C ALA A 408 9.10 -9.24 -24.89
N LYS A 409 9.04 -8.84 -23.61
CA LYS A 409 8.03 -9.31 -22.66
C LYS A 409 6.61 -8.81 -22.93
N LYS A 410 6.44 -7.74 -23.72
CA LYS A 410 5.10 -7.20 -24.06
C LYS A 410 4.23 -8.21 -24.80
N GLY A 411 4.82 -9.12 -25.57
CA GLY A 411 4.11 -10.16 -26.31
C GLY A 411 3.77 -11.43 -25.52
N ILE A 412 4.24 -11.58 -24.29
CA ILE A 412 4.00 -12.77 -23.49
C ILE A 412 2.64 -12.65 -22.78
N LEU A 413 1.69 -13.53 -23.14
CA LEU A 413 0.38 -13.62 -22.51
C LEU A 413 0.45 -14.41 -21.19
N GLN A 414 -0.70 -14.49 -20.50
CA GLN A 414 -0.79 -15.20 -19.21
C GLN A 414 -0.36 -16.67 -19.35
N MET A 415 0.50 -17.08 -18.41
CA MET A 415 0.88 -18.48 -18.25
C MET A 415 0.18 -19.04 -17.01
N SER A 416 -0.77 -19.95 -17.20
CA SER A 416 -1.54 -20.54 -16.11
C SER A 416 -0.66 -21.37 -15.16
N GLY A 417 -0.87 -21.19 -13.85
CA GLY A 417 -0.38 -22.12 -12.82
C GLY A 417 1.07 -21.95 -12.35
N CYS A 418 1.86 -21.04 -12.93
CA CYS A 418 3.28 -20.89 -12.59
C CYS A 418 3.59 -19.54 -11.93
N THR A 419 3.77 -19.50 -10.60
CA THR A 419 4.16 -18.26 -9.90
C THR A 419 5.61 -17.84 -10.21
N ALA A 420 6.52 -18.77 -10.43
CA ALA A 420 7.90 -18.47 -10.81
C ALA A 420 7.99 -17.84 -12.21
N CYS A 421 7.01 -18.11 -13.09
CA CYS A 421 6.93 -17.56 -14.43
C CYS A 421 6.37 -16.12 -14.48
N GLU A 422 5.88 -15.58 -13.38
CA GLU A 422 5.33 -14.22 -13.33
C GLU A 422 6.36 -13.14 -13.71
N GLY A 423 7.65 -13.41 -13.46
CA GLY A 423 8.73 -12.54 -13.90
C GLY A 423 8.87 -12.42 -15.42
N GLU A 424 8.47 -13.44 -16.20
CA GLU A 424 8.44 -13.39 -17.66
C GLU A 424 7.34 -12.45 -18.16
N ARG A 425 6.23 -12.38 -17.43
CA ARG A 425 5.11 -11.50 -17.75
C ARG A 425 5.32 -10.04 -17.31
N CYS A 426 6.22 -9.78 -16.37
CA CYS A 426 6.50 -8.45 -15.87
C CYS A 426 7.09 -7.55 -16.97
N LEU A 427 6.40 -6.45 -17.31
CA LEU A 427 6.82 -5.52 -18.37
C LEU A 427 8.03 -4.65 -18.00
N GLN A 428 8.53 -4.75 -16.76
CA GLN A 428 9.66 -3.95 -16.28
C GLN A 428 9.48 -2.44 -16.51
N CYS A 429 8.34 -1.92 -16.07
CA CYS A 429 7.92 -0.53 -16.34
C CYS A 429 8.86 0.54 -15.76
N SER A 430 9.76 0.19 -14.82
CA SER A 430 10.87 1.07 -14.39
C SER A 430 11.93 1.24 -15.48
N THR A 431 11.98 0.31 -16.45
CA THR A 431 12.92 0.35 -17.58
C THR A 431 12.26 0.97 -18.82
N VAL A 432 10.99 0.59 -19.07
CA VAL A 432 10.23 1.02 -20.25
C VAL A 432 8.73 1.15 -19.89
N CYS A 433 8.22 2.38 -19.91
CA CYS A 433 6.78 2.65 -19.94
C CYS A 433 6.49 3.62 -21.08
N GLU A 434 6.17 3.17 -22.26
CA GLU A 434 5.94 4.00 -23.46
C GLU A 434 4.47 3.96 -23.89
N ASN A 435 3.54 3.61 -22.98
CA ASN A 435 2.13 3.44 -23.33
C ASN A 435 1.52 4.65 -24.04
N CYS A 436 1.87 5.87 -23.63
CA CYS A 436 1.37 7.08 -24.29
C CYS A 436 1.97 7.30 -25.68
N ALA A 437 3.19 6.84 -25.94
CA ALA A 437 3.80 6.87 -27.26
C ALA A 437 3.23 5.73 -28.14
N ASP A 438 3.10 4.52 -27.58
CA ASP A 438 2.57 3.35 -28.30
C ASP A 438 1.10 3.53 -28.70
N SER A 439 0.28 4.18 -27.86
CA SER A 439 -1.15 4.39 -28.09
C SER A 439 -1.48 5.64 -28.90
N CYS A 440 -0.49 6.52 -29.18
CA CYS A 440 -0.74 7.77 -29.87
C CYS A 440 -0.86 7.55 -31.40
N PRO A 441 -2.04 7.73 -32.02
CA PRO A 441 -2.23 7.51 -33.46
C PRO A 441 -1.45 8.51 -34.30
N ASN A 442 -1.23 9.72 -33.79
CA ASN A 442 -0.51 10.80 -34.47
C ASN A 442 0.99 10.82 -34.13
N ARG A 443 1.46 9.90 -33.26
CA ARG A 443 2.85 9.86 -32.78
C ARG A 443 3.33 11.18 -32.14
N ALA A 444 2.40 11.94 -31.55
CA ALA A 444 2.71 13.20 -30.87
C ALA A 444 3.52 13.00 -29.57
N ASN A 445 3.45 11.83 -28.95
CA ASN A 445 4.31 11.46 -27.82
C ASN A 445 5.51 10.67 -28.34
N VAL A 446 6.71 11.23 -28.22
CA VAL A 446 7.94 10.69 -28.79
C VAL A 446 8.88 10.23 -27.68
N VAL A 447 9.43 9.04 -27.81
CA VAL A 447 10.45 8.52 -26.90
C VAL A 447 11.81 9.09 -27.25
N ILE A 448 12.40 9.86 -26.36
CA ILE A 448 13.74 10.44 -26.49
C ILE A 448 14.74 9.56 -25.76
N ALA A 449 15.65 8.92 -26.51
CA ALA A 449 16.73 8.11 -25.93
C ALA A 449 17.86 9.04 -25.44
N MET A 450 18.13 8.99 -24.13
CA MET A 450 19.15 9.80 -23.47
C MET A 450 20.54 9.13 -23.57
N ALA A 451 21.60 9.94 -23.41
CA ALA A 451 22.97 9.45 -23.50
C ALA A 451 23.39 8.45 -22.42
N ASP A 452 22.73 8.50 -21.25
CA ASP A 452 22.95 7.60 -20.12
C ASP A 452 22.19 6.27 -20.24
N GLY A 453 21.51 6.04 -21.38
CA GLY A 453 20.69 4.83 -21.62
C GLY A 453 19.27 4.93 -21.09
N SER A 454 18.93 5.98 -20.36
CA SER A 454 17.54 6.29 -19.99
C SER A 454 16.76 6.87 -21.17
N HIS A 455 15.47 7.11 -20.99
CA HIS A 455 14.65 7.82 -21.96
C HIS A 455 13.60 8.69 -21.30
N GLN A 456 13.14 9.68 -22.08
CA GLN A 456 12.09 10.60 -21.69
C GLN A 456 10.98 10.60 -22.74
N ILE A 457 9.78 10.97 -22.35
CA ILE A 457 8.70 11.21 -23.30
C ILE A 457 8.60 12.71 -23.55
N LEU A 458 8.75 13.08 -24.82
CA LEU A 458 8.51 14.43 -25.30
C LEU A 458 7.17 14.48 -26.01
N HIS A 459 6.31 15.43 -25.65
CA HIS A 459 5.11 15.73 -26.40
C HIS A 459 5.41 16.72 -27.52
N VAL A 460 4.92 16.49 -28.73
CA VAL A 460 5.10 17.39 -29.88
C VAL A 460 3.74 18.00 -30.20
N ASP A 461 3.56 19.25 -29.85
CA ASP A 461 2.29 19.97 -29.90
C ASP A 461 1.62 19.91 -31.28
N LYS A 462 2.35 20.32 -32.34
CA LYS A 462 1.87 20.32 -33.73
C LYS A 462 1.35 18.96 -34.23
N MET A 463 1.78 17.85 -33.63
CA MET A 463 1.38 16.49 -34.02
C MET A 463 0.15 16.03 -33.24
N CYS A 464 -0.26 16.74 -32.18
CA CYS A 464 -1.35 16.36 -31.30
C CYS A 464 -2.70 16.88 -31.84
N ASN A 465 -3.73 16.05 -31.77
CA ASN A 465 -5.12 16.45 -32.01
C ASN A 465 -6.00 16.22 -30.75
N GLU A 466 -5.37 16.05 -29.58
CA GLU A 466 -6.05 15.90 -28.29
C GLU A 466 -7.12 14.78 -28.25
N CYS A 467 -6.88 13.68 -28.98
CA CYS A 467 -7.85 12.57 -29.10
C CYS A 467 -8.07 11.76 -27.81
N GLY A 468 -7.29 11.99 -26.74
CA GLY A 468 -7.43 11.35 -25.44
C GLY A 468 -6.89 9.92 -25.34
N ASN A 469 -6.41 9.30 -26.43
CA ASN A 469 -5.91 7.91 -26.38
C ASN A 469 -4.76 7.74 -25.38
N CYS A 470 -3.82 8.67 -25.34
CA CYS A 470 -2.69 8.60 -24.41
C CYS A 470 -3.15 8.68 -22.94
N THR A 471 -4.19 9.44 -22.64
CA THR A 471 -4.81 9.52 -21.32
C THR A 471 -5.50 8.21 -20.95
N GLN A 472 -6.27 7.63 -21.88
CA GLN A 472 -6.99 6.38 -21.67
C GLN A 472 -6.06 5.21 -21.30
N PHE A 473 -4.89 5.13 -21.93
CA PHE A 473 -3.90 4.07 -21.70
C PHE A 473 -2.82 4.44 -20.69
N CYS A 474 -2.89 5.61 -20.06
CA CYS A 474 -1.94 6.00 -19.04
C CYS A 474 -2.19 5.29 -17.71
N PRO A 475 -1.27 4.42 -17.22
CA PRO A 475 -1.46 3.71 -15.96
C PRO A 475 -1.33 4.62 -14.72
N TYR A 476 -0.91 5.87 -14.90
CA TYR A 476 -0.81 6.89 -13.84
C TYR A 476 -2.03 7.81 -13.78
N HIS A 477 -3.02 7.62 -14.65
CA HIS A 477 -4.15 8.54 -14.82
C HIS A 477 -3.71 9.99 -15.12
N SER A 478 -2.62 10.14 -15.84
CA SER A 478 -2.10 11.40 -16.34
C SER A 478 -2.72 11.70 -17.71
N GLU A 479 -2.69 12.95 -18.10
CA GLU A 479 -3.04 13.42 -19.45
C GLU A 479 -1.77 13.76 -20.22
N PRO A 480 -1.08 12.78 -20.86
CA PRO A 480 0.25 12.98 -21.43
C PRO A 480 0.36 14.11 -22.45
N CYS A 481 -0.72 14.47 -23.14
CA CYS A 481 -0.77 15.63 -24.03
C CYS A 481 -0.63 16.96 -23.29
N HIS A 482 -0.95 17.00 -22.00
CA HIS A 482 -0.83 18.20 -21.15
C HIS A 482 0.29 18.07 -20.10
N ASP A 483 0.51 16.87 -19.59
CA ASP A 483 1.44 16.66 -18.47
C ASP A 483 2.89 16.44 -18.90
N LYS A 484 3.16 16.10 -20.18
CA LYS A 484 4.53 15.87 -20.65
C LYS A 484 5.19 17.15 -21.11
N PHE A 485 6.54 17.20 -20.98
CA PHE A 485 7.30 18.31 -21.51
C PHE A 485 7.09 18.43 -23.02
N THR A 486 6.66 19.59 -23.47
CA THR A 486 6.10 19.84 -24.80
C THR A 486 7.10 20.56 -25.69
N LEU A 487 7.25 20.09 -26.94
CA LEU A 487 7.96 20.79 -28.00
C LEU A 487 6.97 21.62 -28.81
N PHE A 488 7.14 22.92 -28.79
CA PHE A 488 6.36 23.88 -29.58
C PHE A 488 7.07 24.23 -30.88
N GLN A 489 6.30 24.49 -31.94
CA GLN A 489 6.85 24.89 -33.24
C GLN A 489 6.92 26.40 -33.38
N THR A 490 5.95 27.12 -32.79
CA THR A 490 5.88 28.59 -32.88
C THR A 490 5.68 29.22 -31.51
N ALA A 491 5.90 30.52 -31.42
CA ALA A 491 5.62 31.29 -30.22
C ALA A 491 4.10 31.39 -29.92
N GLU A 492 3.28 31.28 -30.97
CA GLU A 492 1.81 31.30 -30.88
C GLU A 492 1.33 29.99 -30.24
N ASP A 493 1.82 28.82 -30.73
CA ASP A 493 1.51 27.50 -30.13
C ASP A 493 1.87 27.48 -28.63
N MET A 494 3.05 28.04 -28.30
CA MET A 494 3.46 28.14 -26.90
C MET A 494 2.56 29.08 -26.09
N ALA A 495 2.05 30.17 -26.68
CA ALA A 495 1.20 31.13 -26.00
C ALA A 495 -0.21 30.57 -25.74
N ASP A 496 -0.74 29.80 -26.68
CA ASP A 496 -2.07 29.18 -26.59
C ASP A 496 -2.11 27.96 -25.64
N SER A 497 -0.95 27.42 -25.28
CA SER A 497 -0.83 26.27 -24.38
C SER A 497 -0.44 26.69 -22.96
N HIS A 498 -0.81 25.87 -21.97
CA HIS A 498 -0.34 25.97 -20.57
C HIS A 498 0.77 24.97 -20.23
N ASN A 499 1.13 24.09 -21.18
CA ASN A 499 2.10 23.02 -20.94
C ASN A 499 3.49 23.59 -20.64
N ALA A 500 4.23 22.93 -19.74
CA ALA A 500 5.68 23.11 -19.66
C ALA A 500 6.33 22.64 -20.97
N GLY A 501 7.28 23.39 -21.52
CA GLY A 501 7.82 23.02 -22.82
C GLY A 501 8.93 23.93 -23.32
N VAL A 502 9.40 23.61 -24.53
CA VAL A 502 10.48 24.31 -25.21
C VAL A 502 10.10 24.70 -26.63
N LEU A 503 10.55 25.88 -27.03
CA LEU A 503 10.55 26.37 -28.40
C LEU A 503 12.02 26.66 -28.80
N PHE A 504 12.49 26.07 -29.89
CA PHE A 504 13.84 26.36 -30.45
C PHE A 504 13.78 27.65 -31.26
N LEU A 505 14.65 28.60 -30.93
CA LEU A 505 14.78 29.92 -31.59
C LEU A 505 15.88 29.97 -32.66
N GLY A 506 16.59 28.85 -32.82
CA GLY A 506 17.73 28.71 -33.72
C GLY A 506 19.08 28.76 -33.00
N GLY A 507 20.04 27.96 -33.49
CA GLY A 507 21.34 27.75 -32.83
C GLY A 507 21.17 27.16 -31.44
N ASP A 508 21.83 27.74 -30.44
CA ASP A 508 21.78 27.33 -29.05
C ASP A 508 20.70 28.05 -28.22
N ARG A 509 19.89 28.90 -28.88
CA ARG A 509 18.87 29.69 -28.20
C ARG A 509 17.54 28.93 -28.14
N VAL A 510 16.98 28.88 -26.95
CA VAL A 510 15.67 28.24 -26.67
C VAL A 510 14.83 29.14 -25.78
N LYS A 511 13.51 29.04 -25.93
CA LYS A 511 12.53 29.60 -24.99
C LYS A 511 11.90 28.47 -24.24
N VAL A 512 11.97 28.48 -22.91
CA VAL A 512 11.52 27.38 -22.05
C VAL A 512 10.50 27.90 -21.06
N ARG A 513 9.38 27.17 -20.92
CA ARG A 513 8.39 27.31 -19.86
C ARG A 513 8.48 26.10 -18.93
N THR A 514 8.73 26.37 -17.65
CA THR A 514 8.65 25.37 -16.60
C THR A 514 7.42 25.62 -15.73
N PHE A 515 7.45 26.70 -14.95
CA PHE A 515 6.33 27.19 -14.14
C PHE A 515 6.21 28.70 -14.40
N GLY A 516 4.99 29.16 -14.77
CA GLY A 516 4.73 30.57 -15.08
C GLY A 516 5.17 31.00 -16.48
N GLU A 517 5.69 32.23 -16.61
CA GLU A 517 6.06 32.82 -17.90
C GLU A 517 7.31 32.17 -18.51
N PRO A 518 7.32 31.96 -19.84
CA PRO A 518 8.48 31.37 -20.51
C PRO A 518 9.67 32.33 -20.54
N LYS A 519 10.89 31.76 -20.37
CA LYS A 519 12.16 32.49 -20.39
C LYS A 519 13.06 32.03 -21.54
N GLU A 520 13.90 32.90 -22.04
CA GLU A 520 14.94 32.56 -23.04
C GLU A 520 16.23 32.13 -22.36
N TYR A 521 16.86 31.11 -22.93
CA TYR A 521 18.11 30.53 -22.47
C TYR A 521 19.06 30.34 -23.64
N ASP A 522 20.36 30.41 -23.35
CA ASP A 522 21.46 30.06 -24.27
C ASP A 522 22.11 28.76 -23.72
N LEU A 523 22.02 27.69 -24.51
CA LEU A 523 22.51 26.36 -24.14
C LEU A 523 24.07 26.24 -24.34
N SER A 524 24.71 27.25 -24.97
CA SER A 524 26.18 27.27 -25.14
C SER A 524 26.90 27.74 -23.89
N GLY A 525 26.21 28.40 -22.96
CA GLY A 525 26.75 28.99 -21.74
C GLY A 525 26.16 28.40 -20.46
N SER A 526 26.64 28.90 -19.31
CA SER A 526 26.05 28.58 -18.00
C SER A 526 24.67 29.22 -17.91
N ASN A 527 23.66 28.41 -17.55
CA ASN A 527 22.28 28.83 -17.38
C ASN A 527 21.70 28.23 -16.07
N ASP A 528 20.51 28.65 -15.68
CA ASP A 528 19.82 28.21 -14.47
C ASP A 528 18.72 27.14 -14.73
N LEU A 529 18.74 26.49 -15.90
CA LEU A 529 17.88 25.35 -16.18
C LEU A 529 18.21 24.16 -15.26
N PRO A 530 17.20 23.42 -14.80
CA PRO A 530 17.45 22.15 -14.13
C PRO A 530 18.25 21.21 -15.03
N ALA A 531 19.31 20.60 -14.50
CA ALA A 531 20.28 19.84 -15.28
C ALA A 531 19.66 18.69 -16.11
N GLU A 532 18.63 18.02 -15.59
CA GLU A 532 17.93 16.95 -16.32
C GLU A 532 17.10 17.50 -17.49
N LEU A 533 16.50 18.67 -17.32
CA LEU A 533 15.75 19.33 -18.36
C LEU A 533 16.66 19.85 -19.46
N GLU A 534 17.78 20.46 -19.09
CA GLU A 534 18.83 20.90 -20.04
C GLU A 534 19.33 19.72 -20.87
N LYS A 535 19.65 18.58 -20.23
CA LYS A 535 20.04 17.34 -20.93
C LYS A 535 18.98 16.89 -21.94
N LEU A 536 17.71 16.92 -21.58
CA LEU A 536 16.62 16.56 -22.50
C LEU A 536 16.60 17.52 -23.70
N ILE A 537 16.61 18.83 -23.46
CA ILE A 537 16.53 19.85 -24.51
C ILE A 537 17.75 19.73 -25.47
N VAL A 538 18.95 19.59 -24.91
CA VAL A 538 20.18 19.38 -25.72
C VAL A 538 20.09 18.10 -26.53
N THR A 539 19.62 17.01 -25.94
CA THR A 539 19.43 15.74 -26.66
C THR A 539 18.45 15.89 -27.82
N VAL A 540 17.34 16.60 -27.60
CA VAL A 540 16.33 16.88 -28.64
C VAL A 540 16.95 17.72 -29.77
N ARG A 541 17.67 18.79 -29.42
CA ARG A 541 18.38 19.63 -30.41
C ARG A 541 19.34 18.82 -31.29
N ASP A 542 20.17 18.00 -30.66
CA ASP A 542 21.29 17.33 -31.34
C ASP A 542 20.89 16.08 -32.12
N ARG A 543 19.86 15.36 -31.67
CA ARG A 543 19.50 14.03 -32.19
C ARG A 543 18.11 13.92 -32.77
N TYR A 544 17.22 14.86 -32.45
CA TYR A 544 15.80 14.84 -32.84
C TYR A 544 15.37 16.13 -33.54
N ALA A 545 16.30 16.84 -34.19
CA ALA A 545 16.05 18.12 -34.88
C ALA A 545 14.88 18.04 -35.88
N TYR A 546 14.65 16.87 -36.47
CA TYR A 546 13.53 16.65 -37.38
C TYR A 546 12.14 16.87 -36.78
N LEU A 547 12.04 16.93 -35.45
CA LEU A 547 10.77 17.20 -34.77
C LEU A 547 10.36 18.68 -34.80
N PHE A 548 11.33 19.59 -35.06
CA PHE A 548 11.10 21.04 -35.09
C PHE A 548 11.72 21.73 -36.31
N ALA A 549 12.23 20.96 -37.28
CA ALA A 549 12.74 21.46 -38.55
C ALA A 549 11.65 21.81 -39.55
#